data_f423bf0e9f8d3d853d539a585bd82817
#
_entry.id   f423bf0e9f8d3d853d539a585bd82817
#
_cell.length_a   1.000
_cell.length_b   1.000
_cell.length_c   1.000
_cell.angle_alpha   90.00
_cell.angle_beta   90.00
_cell.angle_gamma   90.00
#
_symmetry.space_group_name_H-M   'P 1'
#
loop_
_entity.id
_entity.type
_entity.pdbx_description
1 polymer ?
#
loop_
_entity_poly.entity_id
_entity_poly.type
_entity_poly.pdbx_seq_one_letter_code
_entity_poly.pdbx_strand_id
1 'polypeptide(L)'
;MYLYTSKNFVGEVQECSEGDLKWIDKSEIYSLNLWEGDKIFLDLLNKDTSFFYLTLDYENDNLISSDLKFKEDDFTCFEVFVPENYVKDIVKALSRYNLLKEGNYTDVYALMDVEGHWTTLKGAKAFIGEIGKESIEKEKLMKFRVKKEFADLTYYLIKKVHPYEVPVINIF
;
A
#
# COMPACT_ATOMS: atom_id res chain seq x y z
N MET A 1 -0.77 -16.67 19.42
CA MET A 1 -0.69 -17.69 18.35
C MET A 1 -0.45 -17.02 17.01
N TYR A 2 0.31 -17.62 16.11
CA TYR A 2 0.48 -17.17 14.72
C TYR A 2 -0.13 -18.19 13.79
N LEU A 3 -1.01 -17.75 12.87
CA LEU A 3 -1.64 -18.58 11.87
C LEU A 3 -1.03 -18.28 10.50
N TYR A 4 -0.72 -19.30 9.75
CA TYR A 4 -0.16 -19.20 8.40
C TYR A 4 -1.02 -19.98 7.42
N THR A 5 -1.18 -19.45 6.23
CA THR A 5 -1.79 -20.15 5.10
C THR A 5 -0.77 -20.41 4.01
N SER A 6 -0.85 -21.56 3.35
CA SER A 6 -0.03 -21.89 2.20
C SER A 6 -0.88 -22.61 1.14
N LYS A 7 -0.74 -22.19 -0.11
CA LYS A 7 -1.35 -22.85 -1.28
C LYS A 7 -0.40 -23.83 -1.97
N ASN A 8 0.91 -23.68 -1.70
CA ASN A 8 1.97 -24.52 -2.28
C ASN A 8 2.84 -25.07 -1.16
N PHE A 9 2.88 -26.38 -1.03
CA PHE A 9 3.74 -27.06 -0.06
C PHE A 9 4.24 -28.36 -0.68
N VAL A 10 5.38 -28.84 -0.18
CA VAL A 10 5.97 -30.15 -0.52
C VAL A 10 6.28 -30.86 0.79
N GLY A 11 6.05 -32.17 0.82
CA GLY A 11 6.30 -33.01 1.97
C GLY A 11 5.06 -33.76 2.42
N GLU A 12 5.24 -34.62 3.43
CA GLU A 12 4.17 -35.42 4.03
C GLU A 12 3.93 -34.98 5.47
N VAL A 13 2.72 -35.23 5.96
CA VAL A 13 2.36 -34.99 7.36
C VAL A 13 3.23 -35.88 8.25
N GLN A 14 3.92 -35.28 9.22
CA GLN A 14 4.75 -35.99 10.18
C GLN A 14 4.09 -35.99 11.56
N GLU A 15 4.46 -36.94 12.42
CA GLU A 15 4.02 -36.97 13.81
C GLU A 15 4.42 -35.64 14.52
N CYS A 16 3.49 -35.11 15.30
CA CYS A 16 3.65 -33.88 16.05
C CYS A 16 3.38 -34.13 17.54
N SER A 17 4.20 -33.56 18.41
CA SER A 17 4.02 -33.71 19.88
C SER A 17 2.78 -32.99 20.42
N GLU A 18 2.17 -32.09 19.62
CA GLU A 18 0.99 -31.31 20.02
C GLU A 18 -0.35 -31.96 19.64
N GLY A 19 -0.32 -33.10 18.93
CA GLY A 19 -1.52 -33.81 18.54
C GLY A 19 -1.45 -34.50 17.18
N ASP A 20 -2.53 -35.12 16.78
CA ASP A 20 -2.66 -35.82 15.53
C ASP A 20 -2.95 -34.84 14.38
N LEU A 21 -2.05 -34.77 13.42
CA LEU A 21 -2.24 -33.93 12.23
C LEU A 21 -3.07 -34.68 11.19
N LYS A 22 -4.11 -34.05 10.69
CA LYS A 22 -5.00 -34.58 9.66
C LYS A 22 -5.35 -33.51 8.61
N TRP A 23 -5.47 -33.96 7.37
CA TRP A 23 -6.12 -33.17 6.34
C TRP A 23 -7.62 -33.20 6.51
N ILE A 24 -8.25 -32.04 6.64
CA ILE A 24 -9.70 -31.89 6.79
C ILE A 24 -10.21 -31.07 5.59
N ASP A 25 -11.28 -31.54 4.96
CA ASP A 25 -11.94 -30.78 3.92
C ASP A 25 -12.53 -29.50 4.51
N LYS A 26 -12.46 -28.40 3.75
CA LYS A 26 -12.98 -27.10 4.21
C LYS A 26 -14.47 -27.14 4.56
N SER A 27 -15.26 -27.97 3.87
CA SER A 27 -16.68 -28.15 4.15
C SER A 27 -16.97 -28.85 5.47
N GLU A 28 -15.99 -29.59 5.99
CA GLU A 28 -16.13 -30.39 7.23
C GLU A 28 -15.57 -29.68 8.47
N ILE A 29 -14.81 -28.56 8.28
CA ILE A 29 -14.14 -27.85 9.39
C ILE A 29 -15.12 -27.54 10.52
N TYR A 30 -16.30 -26.98 10.20
CA TYR A 30 -17.27 -26.56 11.22
C TYR A 30 -18.03 -27.69 11.90
N SER A 31 -17.86 -28.95 11.45
CA SER A 31 -18.38 -30.14 12.13
C SER A 31 -17.45 -30.63 13.24
N LEU A 32 -16.24 -30.08 13.31
CA LEU A 32 -15.27 -30.43 14.37
C LEU A 32 -15.63 -29.74 15.68
N ASN A 33 -15.10 -30.31 16.78
CA ASN A 33 -15.21 -29.68 18.10
C ASN A 33 -14.29 -28.48 18.21
N LEU A 34 -14.76 -27.34 17.71
CA LEU A 34 -14.03 -26.09 17.68
C LEU A 34 -14.43 -25.17 18.83
N TRP A 35 -13.48 -24.40 19.34
CA TRP A 35 -13.77 -23.26 20.20
C TRP A 35 -14.53 -22.18 19.43
N GLU A 36 -15.37 -21.40 20.11
CA GLU A 36 -16.13 -20.34 19.45
C GLU A 36 -15.23 -19.32 18.73
N GLY A 37 -14.07 -18.99 19.30
CA GLY A 37 -13.09 -18.11 18.67
C GLY A 37 -12.41 -18.70 17.43
N ASP A 38 -12.28 -20.03 17.35
CA ASP A 38 -11.70 -20.70 16.18
C ASP A 38 -12.57 -20.47 14.95
N LYS A 39 -13.88 -20.47 15.13
CA LYS A 39 -14.83 -20.18 14.04
C LYS A 39 -14.62 -18.79 13.45
N ILE A 40 -14.28 -17.79 14.30
CA ILE A 40 -14.04 -16.42 13.86
C ILE A 40 -12.84 -16.34 12.91
N PHE A 41 -11.67 -16.86 13.32
CA PHE A 41 -10.51 -16.76 12.45
C PHE A 41 -10.58 -17.69 11.23
N LEU A 42 -11.24 -18.84 11.33
CA LEU A 42 -11.47 -19.71 10.18
C LEU A 42 -12.36 -19.04 9.13
N ASP A 43 -13.40 -18.32 9.54
CA ASP A 43 -14.23 -17.52 8.64
C ASP A 43 -13.41 -16.43 7.92
N LEU A 44 -12.52 -15.75 8.64
CA LEU A 44 -11.64 -14.73 8.07
C LEU A 44 -10.67 -15.35 7.05
N LEU A 45 -10.05 -16.47 7.37
CA LEU A 45 -9.15 -17.19 6.47
C LEU A 45 -9.85 -17.69 5.19
N ASN A 46 -11.11 -18.13 5.32
CA ASN A 46 -11.89 -18.59 4.18
C ASN A 46 -12.30 -17.46 3.22
N LYS A 47 -12.39 -16.23 3.70
CA LYS A 47 -12.77 -15.04 2.90
C LYS A 47 -11.59 -14.38 2.19
N ASP A 48 -10.38 -14.94 2.30
CA ASP A 48 -9.14 -14.37 1.73
C ASP A 48 -8.94 -12.90 2.18
N THR A 49 -9.18 -12.65 3.47
CA THR A 49 -9.06 -11.31 4.07
C THR A 49 -7.60 -10.88 4.19
N SER A 50 -7.36 -9.58 4.29
CA SER A 50 -6.04 -9.03 4.59
C SER A 50 -5.56 -9.49 5.97
N PHE A 51 -4.26 -9.30 6.24
CA PHE A 51 -3.65 -9.64 7.53
C PHE A 51 -4.44 -9.00 8.69
N PHE A 52 -4.72 -9.77 9.72
CA PHE A 52 -5.49 -9.32 10.88
C PHE A 52 -4.85 -9.73 12.20
N TYR A 53 -5.20 -9.00 13.25
CA TYR A 53 -4.97 -9.34 14.64
C TYR A 53 -6.32 -9.65 15.27
N LEU A 54 -6.44 -10.80 15.91
CA LEU A 54 -7.65 -11.20 16.63
C LEU A 54 -7.28 -11.49 18.08
N THR A 55 -7.89 -10.75 19.01
CA THR A 55 -7.81 -11.00 20.43
C THR A 55 -9.10 -11.69 20.88
N LEU A 56 -8.97 -12.76 21.62
CA LEU A 56 -10.09 -13.57 22.14
C LEU A 56 -9.95 -13.67 23.65
N ASP A 57 -10.95 -13.24 24.37
CA ASP A 57 -11.00 -13.32 25.84
C ASP A 57 -11.97 -14.43 26.26
N TYR A 58 -11.48 -15.37 27.05
CA TYR A 58 -12.24 -16.49 27.55
C TYR A 58 -12.34 -16.47 29.07
N GLU A 59 -13.49 -16.85 29.59
CA GLU A 59 -13.70 -17.14 30.98
C GLU A 59 -14.39 -18.51 31.12
N ASN A 60 -13.75 -19.48 31.82
CA ASN A 60 -14.23 -20.83 32.00
C ASN A 60 -14.69 -21.48 30.68
N ASP A 61 -13.83 -21.45 29.66
CA ASP A 61 -14.05 -21.99 28.31
C ASP A 61 -15.14 -21.29 27.48
N ASN A 62 -15.74 -20.24 27.99
CA ASN A 62 -16.69 -19.41 27.24
C ASN A 62 -16.01 -18.20 26.65
N LEU A 63 -16.24 -17.92 25.37
CA LEU A 63 -15.78 -16.71 24.72
C LEU A 63 -16.58 -15.50 25.25
N ILE A 64 -15.91 -14.59 25.94
CA ILE A 64 -16.52 -13.41 26.53
C ILE A 64 -16.44 -12.21 25.58
N SER A 65 -15.31 -12.04 24.89
CA SER A 65 -15.15 -10.97 23.92
C SER A 65 -14.20 -11.35 22.79
N SER A 66 -14.34 -10.65 21.66
CA SER A 66 -13.41 -10.71 20.55
C SER A 66 -13.14 -9.30 20.03
N ASP A 67 -11.87 -8.95 19.83
CA ASP A 67 -11.43 -7.70 19.20
C ASP A 67 -10.67 -8.02 17.92
N LEU A 68 -11.17 -7.53 16.79
CA LEU A 68 -10.62 -7.75 15.46
C LEU A 68 -10.05 -6.47 14.91
N LYS A 69 -8.77 -6.48 14.59
CA LYS A 69 -8.07 -5.38 13.92
C LYS A 69 -7.44 -5.88 12.63
N PHE A 70 -7.78 -5.26 11.53
CA PHE A 70 -7.06 -5.47 10.27
C PHE A 70 -5.80 -4.62 10.28
N LYS A 71 -4.72 -5.18 9.72
CA LYS A 71 -3.59 -4.33 9.34
C LYS A 71 -4.10 -3.43 8.22
N GLU A 72 -4.36 -2.18 8.55
CA GLU A 72 -4.59 -1.17 7.54
C GLU A 72 -3.34 -1.12 6.65
N ASP A 73 -3.53 -1.19 5.34
CA ASP A 73 -2.46 -0.86 4.43
C ASP A 73 -2.11 0.61 4.67
N ASP A 74 -1.00 0.86 5.36
CA ASP A 74 -0.49 2.21 5.58
C ASP A 74 -0.11 2.79 4.22
N PHE A 75 -0.96 3.66 3.71
CA PHE A 75 -0.70 4.40 2.49
C PHE A 75 -0.18 5.79 2.81
N THR A 76 0.69 6.26 1.93
CA THR A 76 1.17 7.64 1.87
C THR A 76 0.68 8.25 0.56
N CYS A 77 0.03 9.39 0.65
CA CYS A 77 -0.48 10.14 -0.51
C CYS A 77 0.57 11.12 -1.00
N PHE A 78 0.70 11.20 -2.32
CA PHE A 78 1.58 12.14 -3.02
C PHE A 78 0.78 13.14 -3.83
N GLU A 79 1.21 14.39 -3.80
CA GLU A 79 0.82 15.46 -4.70
C GLU A 79 2.09 16.03 -5.35
N VAL A 80 2.15 15.94 -6.67
CA VAL A 80 3.33 16.36 -7.45
C VAL A 80 2.90 17.38 -8.47
N PHE A 81 3.47 18.59 -8.39
CA PHE A 81 3.27 19.64 -9.40
C PHE A 81 4.30 19.44 -10.51
N VAL A 82 3.85 19.25 -11.75
CA VAL A 82 4.70 18.84 -12.84
C VAL A 82 4.24 19.42 -14.18
N PRO A 83 5.14 19.88 -15.05
CA PRO A 83 4.78 20.25 -16.42
C PRO A 83 4.16 19.06 -17.15
N GLU A 84 3.08 19.30 -17.91
CA GLU A 84 2.27 18.26 -18.56
C GLU A 84 3.10 17.24 -19.34
N ASN A 85 4.12 17.70 -20.06
CA ASN A 85 4.98 16.87 -20.88
C ASN A 85 5.80 15.83 -20.09
N TYR A 86 5.99 16.04 -18.78
CA TYR A 86 6.79 15.17 -17.90
C TYR A 86 5.96 14.20 -17.05
N VAL A 87 4.62 14.30 -17.08
CA VAL A 87 3.73 13.36 -16.40
C VAL A 87 4.04 11.92 -16.79
N LYS A 88 4.20 11.65 -18.09
CA LYS A 88 4.48 10.29 -18.59
C LYS A 88 5.82 9.75 -18.12
N ASP A 89 6.81 10.59 -17.91
CA ASP A 89 8.13 10.16 -17.41
C ASP A 89 8.04 9.76 -15.93
N ILE A 90 7.28 10.50 -15.13
CA ILE A 90 6.98 10.11 -13.74
C ILE A 90 6.22 8.79 -13.70
N VAL A 91 5.12 8.67 -14.46
CA VAL A 91 4.34 7.43 -14.52
C VAL A 91 5.25 6.25 -14.89
N LYS A 92 6.05 6.36 -15.95
CA LYS A 92 6.97 5.31 -16.39
C LYS A 92 8.00 4.93 -15.32
N ALA A 93 8.53 5.91 -14.57
CA ALA A 93 9.50 5.67 -13.51
C ALA A 93 8.86 4.90 -12.34
N LEU A 94 7.65 5.27 -11.94
CA LEU A 94 6.93 4.65 -10.82
C LEU A 94 6.37 3.26 -11.18
N SER A 95 5.83 3.10 -12.40
CA SER A 95 5.22 1.83 -12.85
C SER A 95 6.23 0.70 -12.99
N ARG A 96 7.52 1.00 -13.25
CA ARG A 96 8.60 -0.01 -13.23
C ARG A 96 8.72 -0.75 -11.90
N TYR A 97 8.29 -0.13 -10.81
CA TYR A 97 8.33 -0.67 -9.44
C TYR A 97 6.93 -1.02 -8.92
N ASN A 98 5.92 -1.02 -9.80
CA ASN A 98 4.51 -1.25 -9.45
C ASN A 98 3.97 -0.27 -8.38
N LEU A 99 4.53 0.94 -8.27
CA LEU A 99 4.14 1.93 -7.25
C LEU A 99 2.78 2.58 -7.53
N LEU A 100 2.29 2.52 -8.77
CA LEU A 100 0.97 2.99 -9.18
C LEU A 100 -0.03 1.84 -9.38
N LYS A 101 0.19 0.69 -8.71
CA LYS A 101 -0.69 -0.47 -8.81
C LYS A 101 -1.69 -0.50 -7.65
N GLU A 102 -2.97 -0.67 -8.00
CA GLU A 102 -4.08 -0.86 -7.06
C GLU A 102 -4.87 -2.13 -7.46
N GLY A 103 -4.76 -3.18 -6.66
CA GLY A 103 -5.38 -4.46 -6.97
C GLY A 103 -4.95 -4.99 -8.36
N ASN A 104 -5.91 -5.11 -9.26
CA ASN A 104 -5.69 -5.55 -10.65
C ASN A 104 -5.56 -4.40 -11.66
N TYR A 105 -5.40 -3.16 -11.17
CA TYR A 105 -5.21 -1.97 -12.00
C TYR A 105 -3.77 -1.46 -11.88
N THR A 106 -3.19 -1.00 -12.98
CA THR A 106 -1.90 -0.31 -13.01
C THR A 106 -2.07 1.13 -13.44
N ASP A 107 -1.05 1.96 -13.18
CA ASP A 107 -1.02 3.37 -13.53
C ASP A 107 -2.21 4.16 -12.95
N VAL A 108 -2.52 3.87 -11.67
CA VAL A 108 -3.63 4.51 -10.97
C VAL A 108 -3.17 5.85 -10.38
N TYR A 109 -3.62 6.94 -10.96
CA TYR A 109 -3.40 8.30 -10.49
C TYR A 109 -4.48 9.25 -11.00
N ALA A 110 -4.58 10.43 -10.40
CA ALA A 110 -5.46 11.51 -10.87
C ALA A 110 -4.63 12.72 -11.32
N LEU A 111 -5.13 13.45 -12.30
CA LEU A 111 -4.54 14.70 -12.77
C LEU A 111 -5.54 15.85 -12.67
N MET A 112 -5.06 17.01 -12.26
CA MET A 112 -5.78 18.27 -12.29
C MET A 112 -4.93 19.35 -12.96
N ASP A 113 -5.58 20.24 -13.73
CA ASP A 113 -4.94 21.41 -14.27
C ASP A 113 -4.73 22.45 -13.17
N VAL A 114 -3.52 22.96 -13.07
CA VAL A 114 -3.14 24.02 -12.14
C VAL A 114 -2.27 25.05 -12.82
N GLU A 115 -2.14 26.21 -12.20
CA GLU A 115 -1.23 27.28 -12.63
C GLU A 115 -0.17 27.46 -11.55
N GLY A 116 1.09 27.19 -11.90
CA GLY A 116 2.24 27.36 -11.01
C GLY A 116 2.80 28.78 -11.09
N HIS A 117 3.08 29.39 -9.94
CA HIS A 117 3.65 30.72 -9.82
C HIS A 117 4.93 30.68 -9.00
N TRP A 118 5.99 31.29 -9.49
CA TRP A 118 7.22 31.47 -8.73
C TRP A 118 8.05 32.64 -9.27
N THR A 119 8.98 33.13 -8.46
CA THR A 119 10.00 34.09 -8.88
C THR A 119 11.37 33.45 -8.74
N THR A 120 12.14 33.38 -9.83
CA THR A 120 13.47 32.79 -9.82
C THR A 120 14.46 33.72 -9.12
N LEU A 121 15.19 33.22 -8.12
CA LEU A 121 16.19 33.94 -7.37
C LEU A 121 17.61 33.70 -7.92
N LYS A 122 18.54 34.64 -7.60
CA LYS A 122 19.95 34.49 -7.97
C LYS A 122 20.54 33.20 -7.36
N GLY A 123 21.20 32.42 -8.21
CA GLY A 123 21.82 31.15 -7.83
C GLY A 123 20.98 29.91 -8.21
N ALA A 124 19.74 30.08 -8.60
CA ALA A 124 18.91 28.96 -9.11
C ALA A 124 19.40 28.53 -10.51
N LYS A 125 19.28 27.21 -10.75
CA LYS A 125 19.42 26.58 -12.07
C LYS A 125 18.04 26.24 -12.61
N ALA A 126 17.22 27.28 -12.78
CA ALA A 126 15.83 27.14 -13.15
C ALA A 126 15.68 26.46 -14.51
N PHE A 127 14.78 25.45 -14.58
CA PHE A 127 14.37 24.86 -15.86
C PHE A 127 13.53 25.83 -16.69
N ILE A 128 12.68 26.63 -16.03
CA ILE A 128 11.87 27.69 -16.62
C ILE A 128 11.96 28.91 -15.69
N GLY A 129 11.99 30.11 -16.26
CA GLY A 129 11.97 31.39 -15.54
C GLY A 129 13.28 32.17 -15.60
N GLU A 130 13.15 33.51 -15.51
CA GLU A 130 14.26 34.45 -15.48
C GLU A 130 14.45 34.99 -14.06
N ILE A 131 15.72 35.25 -13.69
CA ILE A 131 16.06 35.82 -12.38
C ILE A 131 15.33 37.15 -12.14
N GLY A 132 14.62 37.24 -11.03
CA GLY A 132 13.91 38.42 -10.56
C GLY A 132 12.57 38.68 -11.27
N LYS A 133 12.13 37.78 -12.16
CA LYS A 133 10.82 37.84 -12.79
C LYS A 133 9.90 36.76 -12.31
N GLU A 134 8.61 37.08 -12.21
CA GLU A 134 7.56 36.11 -11.97
C GLU A 134 7.37 35.25 -13.21
N SER A 135 7.28 33.94 -12.98
CA SER A 135 6.90 32.92 -13.96
C SER A 135 5.50 32.42 -13.64
N ILE A 136 4.68 32.27 -14.68
CA ILE A 136 3.32 31.73 -14.58
C ILE A 136 3.23 30.59 -15.61
N GLU A 137 3.14 29.36 -15.13
CA GLU A 137 3.21 28.18 -16.00
C GLU A 137 2.01 27.24 -15.79
N LYS A 138 1.56 26.65 -16.89
CA LYS A 138 0.53 25.59 -16.82
C LYS A 138 1.18 24.28 -16.40
N GLU A 139 0.65 23.71 -15.34
CA GLU A 139 1.14 22.46 -14.77
C GLU A 139 0.00 21.47 -14.54
N LYS A 140 0.36 20.25 -14.27
CA LYS A 140 -0.54 19.21 -13.73
C LYS A 140 -0.22 18.97 -12.26
N LEU A 141 -1.25 18.93 -11.44
CA LEU A 141 -1.17 18.35 -10.11
C LEU A 141 -1.50 16.87 -10.23
N MET A 142 -0.48 16.02 -10.10
CA MET A 142 -0.61 14.57 -10.10
C MET A 142 -0.81 14.07 -8.68
N LYS A 143 -1.91 13.32 -8.43
CA LYS A 143 -2.24 12.74 -7.12
C LYS A 143 -2.31 11.22 -7.22
N PHE A 144 -1.67 10.54 -6.29
CA PHE A 144 -1.69 9.08 -6.15
C PHE A 144 -1.29 8.68 -4.73
N ARG A 145 -1.40 7.40 -4.43
CA ARG A 145 -0.93 6.86 -3.16
C ARG A 145 0.00 5.68 -3.39
N VAL A 146 0.88 5.43 -2.44
CA VAL A 146 1.75 4.25 -2.40
C VAL A 146 1.73 3.66 -1.00
N LYS A 147 2.13 2.40 -0.85
CA LYS A 147 2.37 1.85 0.49
C LYS A 147 3.46 2.66 1.17
N LYS A 148 3.27 2.97 2.45
CA LYS A 148 4.17 3.82 3.26
C LYS A 148 5.63 3.38 3.20
N GLU A 149 5.89 2.07 3.16
CA GLU A 149 7.23 1.50 3.02
C GLU A 149 7.97 1.91 1.74
N PHE A 150 7.23 2.35 0.70
CA PHE A 150 7.79 2.81 -0.57
C PHE A 150 7.81 4.34 -0.72
N ALA A 151 7.48 5.11 0.31
CA ALA A 151 7.41 6.56 0.22
C ALA A 151 8.76 7.19 -0.19
N ASP A 152 9.85 6.78 0.45
CA ASP A 152 11.19 7.32 0.16
C ASP A 152 11.66 6.96 -1.25
N LEU A 153 11.42 5.72 -1.69
CA LEU A 153 11.72 5.29 -3.05
C LEU A 153 10.93 6.09 -4.07
N THR A 154 9.64 6.30 -3.81
CA THR A 154 8.74 7.08 -4.67
C THR A 154 9.24 8.52 -4.81
N TYR A 155 9.55 9.18 -3.70
CA TYR A 155 10.11 10.54 -3.69
C TYR A 155 11.40 10.64 -4.50
N TYR A 156 12.33 9.70 -4.28
CA TYR A 156 13.59 9.64 -5.02
C TYR A 156 13.38 9.50 -6.53
N LEU A 157 12.49 8.58 -6.96
CA LEU A 157 12.20 8.34 -8.37
C LEU A 157 11.59 9.56 -9.04
N ILE A 158 10.65 10.25 -8.38
CA ILE A 158 10.05 11.48 -8.88
C ILE A 158 11.15 12.54 -9.07
N LYS A 159 11.95 12.81 -8.05
CA LYS A 159 13.04 13.81 -8.14
C LYS A 159 14.03 13.52 -9.26
N LYS A 160 14.28 12.26 -9.58
CA LYS A 160 15.22 11.87 -10.63
C LYS A 160 14.74 12.18 -12.03
N VAL A 161 13.43 12.20 -12.27
CA VAL A 161 12.85 12.41 -13.61
C VAL A 161 12.15 13.75 -13.76
N HIS A 162 11.92 14.44 -12.65
CA HIS A 162 11.28 15.75 -12.65
C HIS A 162 12.22 16.80 -13.27
N PRO A 163 11.73 17.69 -14.17
CA PRO A 163 12.58 18.67 -14.84
C PRO A 163 13.06 19.81 -13.93
N TYR A 164 12.29 20.12 -12.87
CA TYR A 164 12.65 21.22 -11.98
C TYR A 164 13.77 20.85 -11.03
N GLU A 165 14.66 21.81 -10.77
CA GLU A 165 15.73 21.68 -9.78
C GLU A 165 15.16 21.38 -8.37
N VAL A 166 14.07 22.05 -8.02
CA VAL A 166 13.36 21.88 -6.75
C VAL A 166 11.87 21.65 -7.03
N PRO A 167 11.47 20.41 -7.31
CA PRO A 167 10.05 20.11 -7.53
C PRO A 167 9.24 20.23 -6.24
N VAL A 168 8.00 20.73 -6.34
CA VAL A 168 7.05 20.73 -5.23
C VAL A 168 6.38 19.36 -5.17
N ILE A 169 6.65 18.65 -4.09
CA ILE A 169 6.11 17.31 -3.81
C ILE A 169 5.57 17.31 -2.39
N ASN A 170 4.26 17.22 -2.23
CA ASN A 170 3.61 17.10 -0.93
C ASN A 170 3.39 15.63 -0.60
N ILE A 171 3.63 15.26 0.66
CA ILE A 171 3.52 13.88 1.17
C ILE A 171 2.69 13.92 2.45
N PHE A 172 1.65 13.10 2.52
CA PHE A 172 0.68 13.07 3.63
C PHE A 172 0.54 11.69 4.24
#